data_3629cfc78cd6a33ae55d5e7e3beb6d87
#
_entry.id   3629cfc78cd6a33ae55d5e7e3beb6d87
#
_cell.length_a   1.000
_cell.length_b   1.000
_cell.length_c   1.000
_cell.angle_alpha   90.00
_cell.angle_beta   90.00
_cell.angle_gamma   90.00
#
_symmetry.space_group_name_H-M   'P 1'
#
loop_
_entity.id
_entity.type
_entity.pdbx_description
1 polymer ?
#
loop_
_entity_poly.entity_id
_entity_poly.type
_entity_poly.pdbx_seq_one_letter_code
_entity_poly.pdbx_strand_id
1 'polypeptide(L)'
;MKQLRRIGLLVAFIVVVLFSSCTKSGVEPRSQSFLMLGTVCRITIYDKPSDAAFKAAFERIKEIEEHMSIHMDESEISRVNRSAGKEAVPVSEDTFLVVQKALEIARLSGGAFDPTVGPLVEAWGIGGESPRRPSDEEIAHLLTLVGYDRVILDEEEQTIFLSDTGMVLDLGAIAKGYAADEAARVLTEHGVGSAIVNLGGNVLTVGLKVDGSLWRIGIQDPEQER
;
A
#
# COMPACT_ATOMS: atom_id res chain seq x y z
N MET A 1 62.18 32.55 20.93
CA MET A 1 60.85 32.51 21.61
C MET A 1 59.71 32.96 20.71
N LYS A 2 59.83 34.04 19.91
CA LYS A 2 58.70 34.48 19.01
C LYS A 2 58.40 33.54 17.90
N GLN A 3 59.34 32.77 17.31
CA GLN A 3 59.11 31.82 16.25
C GLN A 3 58.39 30.54 16.73
N LEU A 4 58.79 29.99 17.89
CA LEU A 4 58.11 28.85 18.50
C LEU A 4 56.64 29.16 18.83
N ARG A 5 56.34 30.38 19.25
CA ARG A 5 54.96 30.80 19.55
C ARG A 5 54.07 30.92 18.30
N ARG A 6 54.69 31.33 17.16
CA ARG A 6 53.98 31.38 15.85
C ARG A 6 53.70 29.97 15.29
N ILE A 7 54.65 29.04 15.43
CA ILE A 7 54.45 27.64 14.99
C ILE A 7 53.37 26.96 15.86
N GLY A 8 53.41 27.20 17.20
CA GLY A 8 52.37 26.66 18.10
C GLY A 8 50.94 27.17 17.77
N LEU A 9 50.82 28.49 17.43
CA LEU A 9 49.54 29.06 16.99
C LEU A 9 49.06 28.53 15.66
N LEU A 10 49.97 28.26 14.71
CA LEU A 10 49.63 27.69 13.40
C LEU A 10 49.17 26.22 13.51
N VAL A 11 49.84 25.43 14.35
CA VAL A 11 49.46 24.02 14.63
C VAL A 11 48.12 23.96 15.37
N ALA A 12 47.88 24.84 16.36
CA ALA A 12 46.60 24.93 17.06
C ALA A 12 45.43 25.30 16.08
N PHE A 13 45.68 26.22 15.13
CA PHE A 13 44.70 26.63 14.14
C PHE A 13 44.40 25.49 13.16
N ILE A 14 45.41 24.73 12.71
CA ILE A 14 45.22 23.56 11.85
C ILE A 14 44.46 22.45 12.58
N VAL A 15 44.71 22.20 13.84
CA VAL A 15 43.98 21.21 14.66
C VAL A 15 42.52 21.61 14.84
N VAL A 16 42.21 22.89 15.07
CA VAL A 16 40.84 23.41 15.18
C VAL A 16 40.08 23.26 13.85
N VAL A 17 40.71 23.50 12.70
CA VAL A 17 40.11 23.33 11.38
C VAL A 17 39.84 21.86 11.05
N LEU A 18 40.70 20.94 11.51
CA LEU A 18 40.50 19.49 11.30
C LEU A 18 39.36 18.90 12.15
N PHE A 19 39.04 19.50 13.30
CA PHE A 19 37.89 19.11 14.12
C PHE A 19 36.57 19.72 13.69
N SER A 20 36.54 20.71 12.80
CA SER A 20 35.32 21.34 12.28
C SER A 20 34.67 20.59 11.12
N SER A 21 35.21 19.46 10.68
CA SER A 21 34.78 18.76 9.48
C SER A 21 34.26 17.36 9.79
N CYS A 22 33.17 17.24 10.53
CA CYS A 22 32.30 16.05 10.50
C CYS A 22 31.03 16.24 11.35
N THR A 23 30.26 17.27 11.07
CA THR A 23 28.83 17.16 11.30
C THR A 23 28.18 16.86 9.92
N LYS A 24 28.06 15.59 9.55
CA LYS A 24 26.98 15.19 8.65
C LYS A 24 25.71 15.63 9.38
N SER A 25 25.19 16.79 9.03
CA SER A 25 23.80 17.13 9.35
C SER A 25 22.90 16.18 8.54
N GLY A 26 22.88 14.91 8.96
CA GLY A 26 21.92 13.96 8.42
C GLY A 26 20.54 14.45 8.84
N VAL A 27 19.66 14.62 7.88
CA VAL A 27 18.23 14.81 8.15
C VAL A 27 17.78 13.63 8.99
N GLU A 28 17.18 13.88 10.16
CA GLU A 28 16.63 12.79 10.98
C GLU A 28 15.40 12.19 10.30
N PRO A 29 15.33 10.86 10.17
CA PRO A 29 14.16 10.20 9.63
C PRO A 29 12.91 10.54 10.45
N ARG A 30 11.80 10.78 9.76
CA ARG A 30 10.50 10.97 10.42
C ARG A 30 9.52 9.88 9.97
N SER A 31 8.72 9.40 10.92
CA SER A 31 7.66 8.43 10.67
C SER A 31 6.32 8.97 11.11
N GLN A 32 5.29 8.67 10.34
CA GLN A 32 3.89 8.83 10.73
C GLN A 32 3.13 7.52 10.51
N SER A 33 2.12 7.27 11.34
CA SER A 33 1.28 6.07 11.24
C SER A 33 -0.18 6.42 11.47
N PHE A 34 -1.06 5.78 10.67
CA PHE A 34 -2.51 5.89 10.78
C PHE A 34 -3.14 4.50 10.62
N LEU A 35 -4.34 4.32 11.15
CA LEU A 35 -5.16 3.14 10.91
C LEU A 35 -5.98 3.36 9.65
N MET A 36 -5.65 2.63 8.59
CA MET A 36 -6.28 2.70 7.26
C MET A 36 -6.22 1.32 6.61
N LEU A 37 -7.07 1.04 5.63
CA LEU A 37 -7.10 -0.25 4.92
C LEU A 37 -7.22 -1.45 5.88
N GLY A 38 -7.91 -1.26 7.00
CA GLY A 38 -8.06 -2.24 8.06
C GLY A 38 -6.76 -2.61 8.80
N THR A 39 -5.69 -1.81 8.69
CA THR A 39 -4.38 -2.09 9.27
C THR A 39 -3.62 -0.83 9.67
N VAL A 40 -2.45 -1.01 10.32
CA VAL A 40 -1.54 0.12 10.59
C VAL A 40 -0.73 0.43 9.32
N CYS A 41 -0.99 1.61 8.76
CA CYS A 41 -0.23 2.18 7.65
C CYS A 41 0.85 3.11 8.21
N ARG A 42 2.12 2.84 7.88
CA ARG A 42 3.28 3.64 8.32
C ARG A 42 4.10 4.10 7.14
N ILE A 43 4.41 5.39 7.13
CA ILE A 43 5.35 5.98 6.19
C ILE A 43 6.55 6.51 6.98
N THR A 44 7.78 6.18 6.53
CA THR A 44 9.03 6.71 7.09
C THR A 44 9.81 7.39 5.97
N ILE A 45 10.10 8.69 6.13
CA ILE A 45 10.88 9.49 5.18
C ILE A 45 12.25 9.75 5.76
N TYR A 46 13.30 9.48 5.00
CA TYR A 46 14.70 9.51 5.46
C TYR A 46 15.49 10.70 4.96
N ASP A 47 15.07 11.38 3.88
CA ASP A 47 15.85 12.48 3.28
C ASP A 47 15.20 13.86 3.43
N LYS A 48 13.93 14.01 3.11
CA LYS A 48 13.22 15.30 3.08
C LYS A 48 11.84 15.20 3.74
N PRO A 49 11.76 14.87 5.03
CA PRO A 49 10.47 14.75 5.71
C PRO A 49 9.78 16.11 5.82
N SER A 50 8.56 16.19 5.30
CA SER A 50 7.68 17.35 5.43
C SER A 50 6.26 16.93 5.78
N ASP A 51 5.56 17.75 6.55
CA ASP A 51 4.15 17.47 6.91
C ASP A 51 3.25 17.44 5.67
N ALA A 52 3.57 18.23 4.65
CA ALA A 52 2.85 18.25 3.39
C ALA A 52 2.97 16.91 2.64
N ALA A 53 4.18 16.32 2.57
CA ALA A 53 4.41 15.04 1.92
C ALA A 53 3.67 13.90 2.65
N PHE A 54 3.74 13.85 3.98
CA PHE A 54 2.99 12.87 4.77
C PHE A 54 1.49 13.02 4.56
N LYS A 55 0.98 14.25 4.70
CA LYS A 55 -0.44 14.54 4.53
C LYS A 55 -0.95 14.08 3.17
N ALA A 56 -0.28 14.49 2.09
CA ALA A 56 -0.68 14.14 0.73
C ALA A 56 -0.67 12.62 0.50
N ALA A 57 0.37 11.91 0.98
CA ALA A 57 0.44 10.46 0.83
C ALA A 57 -0.66 9.73 1.61
N PHE A 58 -0.97 10.16 2.83
CA PHE A 58 -2.07 9.55 3.60
C PHE A 58 -3.45 9.91 3.06
N GLU A 59 -3.65 11.12 2.54
CA GLU A 59 -4.89 11.51 1.85
C GLU A 59 -5.11 10.62 0.61
N ARG A 60 -4.05 10.31 -0.16
CA ARG A 60 -4.17 9.42 -1.30
C ARG A 60 -4.50 7.97 -0.89
N ILE A 61 -3.90 7.45 0.18
CA ILE A 61 -4.25 6.12 0.72
C ILE A 61 -5.71 6.10 1.16
N LYS A 62 -6.19 7.16 1.81
CA LYS A 62 -7.58 7.28 2.26
C LYS A 62 -8.56 7.29 1.09
N GLU A 63 -8.27 8.05 0.04
CA GLU A 63 -9.09 8.08 -1.18
C GLU A 63 -9.23 6.68 -1.80
N ILE A 64 -8.15 5.92 -1.88
CA ILE A 64 -8.16 4.53 -2.38
C ILE A 64 -9.02 3.63 -1.47
N GLU A 65 -8.93 3.78 -0.15
CA GLU A 65 -9.78 3.04 0.80
C GLU A 65 -11.25 3.39 0.60
N GLU A 66 -11.58 4.68 0.45
CA GLU A 66 -12.96 5.15 0.22
C GLU A 66 -13.57 4.61 -1.08
N HIS A 67 -12.74 4.39 -2.11
CA HIS A 67 -13.20 3.80 -3.38
C HIS A 67 -13.32 2.27 -3.34
N MET A 68 -12.39 1.58 -2.67
CA MET A 68 -12.20 0.13 -2.86
C MET A 68 -12.58 -0.75 -1.66
N SER A 69 -12.93 -0.16 -0.52
CA SER A 69 -13.29 -0.92 0.68
C SER A 69 -14.66 -1.58 0.54
N ILE A 70 -14.74 -2.89 0.79
CA ILE A 70 -16.03 -3.61 0.91
C ILE A 70 -16.77 -3.29 2.23
N HIS A 71 -16.09 -2.65 3.19
CA HIS A 71 -16.64 -2.29 4.50
C HIS A 71 -17.23 -0.88 4.54
N MET A 72 -17.17 -0.14 3.45
CA MET A 72 -17.75 1.19 3.29
C MET A 72 -18.91 1.13 2.31
N ASP A 73 -20.13 1.37 2.79
CA ASP A 73 -21.34 1.22 1.98
C ASP A 73 -21.34 2.10 0.72
N GLU A 74 -20.75 3.29 0.80
CA GLU A 74 -20.70 4.24 -0.32
C GLU A 74 -19.49 4.05 -1.25
N SER A 75 -18.61 3.08 -0.98
CA SER A 75 -17.48 2.80 -1.85
C SER A 75 -17.94 2.36 -3.24
N GLU A 76 -17.07 2.54 -4.23
CA GLU A 76 -17.34 2.10 -5.60
C GLU A 76 -17.52 0.59 -5.69
N ILE A 77 -16.66 -0.17 -5.03
CA ILE A 77 -16.73 -1.64 -4.98
C ILE A 77 -18.01 -2.11 -4.27
N SER A 78 -18.43 -1.48 -3.20
CA SER A 78 -19.71 -1.82 -2.56
C SER A 78 -20.91 -1.52 -3.46
N ARG A 79 -20.87 -0.46 -4.28
CA ARG A 79 -21.90 -0.19 -5.30
C ARG A 79 -21.90 -1.26 -6.39
N VAL A 80 -20.73 -1.64 -6.90
CA VAL A 80 -20.58 -2.73 -7.89
C VAL A 80 -21.16 -4.03 -7.34
N ASN A 81 -20.83 -4.39 -6.10
CA ASN A 81 -21.32 -5.60 -5.45
C ASN A 81 -22.85 -5.61 -5.28
N ARG A 82 -23.45 -4.48 -4.87
CA ARG A 82 -24.92 -4.34 -4.76
C ARG A 82 -25.64 -4.41 -6.10
N SER A 83 -24.96 -4.07 -7.19
CA SER A 83 -25.50 -4.10 -8.56
C SER A 83 -25.26 -5.42 -9.28
N ALA A 84 -24.66 -6.41 -8.63
CA ALA A 84 -24.36 -7.72 -9.22
C ALA A 84 -25.59 -8.39 -9.83
N GLY A 85 -25.49 -8.83 -11.09
CA GLY A 85 -26.59 -9.42 -11.86
C GLY A 85 -27.67 -8.45 -12.33
N LYS A 86 -27.49 -7.12 -12.15
CA LYS A 86 -28.51 -6.11 -12.47
C LYS A 86 -28.03 -5.12 -13.53
N GLU A 87 -26.95 -4.40 -13.25
CA GLU A 87 -26.44 -3.32 -14.10
C GLU A 87 -24.94 -3.11 -13.93
N ALA A 88 -24.31 -2.53 -14.96
CA ALA A 88 -22.93 -2.07 -14.92
C ALA A 88 -22.83 -0.76 -14.11
N VAL A 89 -21.77 -0.62 -13.32
CA VAL A 89 -21.56 0.51 -12.42
C VAL A 89 -20.34 1.30 -12.88
N PRO A 90 -20.48 2.61 -13.13
CA PRO A 90 -19.33 3.47 -13.41
C PRO A 90 -18.47 3.64 -12.15
N VAL A 91 -17.15 3.57 -12.34
CA VAL A 91 -16.15 3.67 -11.29
C VAL A 91 -15.04 4.64 -11.71
N SER A 92 -14.22 5.06 -10.73
CA SER A 92 -13.02 5.85 -10.99
C SER A 92 -11.99 5.08 -11.82
N GLU A 93 -11.08 5.81 -12.45
CA GLU A 93 -9.92 5.24 -13.15
C GLU A 93 -9.11 4.30 -12.26
N ASP A 94 -8.91 4.68 -11.00
CA ASP A 94 -8.19 3.88 -10.00
C ASP A 94 -8.84 2.52 -9.77
N THR A 95 -10.13 2.52 -9.49
CA THR A 95 -10.88 1.27 -9.22
C THR A 95 -10.92 0.39 -10.47
N PHE A 96 -11.14 1.00 -11.64
CA PHE A 96 -11.13 0.29 -12.91
C PHE A 96 -9.77 -0.38 -13.17
N LEU A 97 -8.67 0.37 -13.01
CA LEU A 97 -7.30 -0.13 -13.18
C LEU A 97 -6.99 -1.30 -12.23
N VAL A 98 -7.37 -1.17 -10.95
CA VAL A 98 -7.10 -2.21 -9.95
C VAL A 98 -7.90 -3.47 -10.24
N VAL A 99 -9.18 -3.36 -10.65
CA VAL A 99 -9.98 -4.52 -11.04
C VAL A 99 -9.43 -5.15 -12.32
N GLN A 100 -9.07 -4.37 -13.32
CA GLN A 100 -8.43 -4.86 -14.55
C GLN A 100 -7.16 -5.65 -14.23
N LYS A 101 -6.30 -5.12 -13.34
CA LYS A 101 -5.08 -5.78 -12.91
C LYS A 101 -5.38 -7.05 -12.10
N ALA A 102 -6.38 -7.03 -11.24
CA ALA A 102 -6.83 -8.22 -10.49
C ALA A 102 -7.28 -9.34 -11.44
N LEU A 103 -8.05 -9.02 -12.48
CA LEU A 103 -8.48 -10.00 -13.49
C LEU A 103 -7.31 -10.52 -14.33
N GLU A 104 -6.31 -9.68 -14.62
CA GLU A 104 -5.06 -10.12 -15.27
C GLU A 104 -4.34 -11.18 -14.42
N ILE A 105 -4.16 -10.92 -13.14
CA ILE A 105 -3.52 -11.86 -12.20
C ILE A 105 -4.37 -13.14 -12.03
N ALA A 106 -5.69 -13.00 -11.98
CA ALA A 106 -6.58 -14.16 -11.92
C ALA A 106 -6.40 -15.10 -13.14
N ARG A 107 -6.32 -14.53 -14.35
CA ARG A 107 -6.04 -15.30 -15.58
C ARG A 107 -4.65 -15.94 -15.56
N LEU A 108 -3.61 -15.18 -15.18
CA LEU A 108 -2.23 -15.66 -15.12
C LEU A 108 -2.05 -16.80 -14.11
N SER A 109 -2.77 -16.75 -12.99
CA SER A 109 -2.73 -17.77 -11.95
C SER A 109 -3.63 -18.98 -12.21
N GLY A 110 -4.44 -18.96 -13.31
CA GLY A 110 -5.44 -19.99 -13.59
C GLY A 110 -6.54 -20.06 -12.52
N GLY A 111 -6.88 -18.90 -11.90
CA GLY A 111 -7.88 -18.79 -10.86
C GLY A 111 -7.38 -19.13 -9.44
N ALA A 112 -6.07 -19.35 -9.24
CA ALA A 112 -5.54 -19.52 -7.89
C ALA A 112 -5.63 -18.22 -7.06
N PHE A 113 -5.60 -17.08 -7.73
CA PHE A 113 -6.07 -15.78 -7.23
C PHE A 113 -7.37 -15.44 -7.95
N ASP A 114 -8.42 -15.12 -7.23
CA ASP A 114 -9.71 -14.70 -7.81
C ASP A 114 -10.27 -13.52 -6.99
N PRO A 115 -10.44 -12.33 -7.58
CA PRO A 115 -10.97 -11.18 -6.85
C PRO A 115 -12.46 -11.29 -6.55
N THR A 116 -13.17 -12.29 -7.09
CA THR A 116 -14.59 -12.53 -6.81
C THR A 116 -14.84 -13.46 -5.61
N VAL A 117 -13.81 -13.74 -4.82
CA VAL A 117 -13.86 -14.60 -3.63
C VAL A 117 -14.66 -14.00 -2.46
N GLY A 118 -15.15 -12.78 -2.60
CA GLY A 118 -15.87 -12.03 -1.58
C GLY A 118 -16.97 -12.80 -0.84
N PRO A 119 -17.84 -13.60 -1.49
CA PRO A 119 -18.86 -14.36 -0.80
C PRO A 119 -18.29 -15.36 0.23
N LEU A 120 -17.11 -15.93 -0.05
CA LEU A 120 -16.42 -16.80 0.89
C LEU A 120 -15.77 -16.00 2.03
N VAL A 121 -15.13 -14.86 1.73
CA VAL A 121 -14.52 -13.97 2.72
C VAL A 121 -15.56 -13.55 3.76
N GLU A 122 -16.75 -13.14 3.33
CA GLU A 122 -17.88 -12.78 4.18
C GLU A 122 -18.36 -13.96 5.03
N ALA A 123 -18.56 -15.13 4.43
CA ALA A 123 -19.05 -16.32 5.11
C ALA A 123 -18.09 -16.82 6.21
N TRP A 124 -16.77 -16.71 5.98
CA TRP A 124 -15.74 -17.03 6.98
C TRP A 124 -15.60 -15.95 8.05
N GLY A 125 -16.14 -14.74 7.83
CA GLY A 125 -16.01 -13.60 8.72
C GLY A 125 -14.57 -13.07 8.79
N ILE A 126 -13.83 -13.16 7.68
CA ILE A 126 -12.42 -12.71 7.63
C ILE A 126 -12.36 -11.20 7.82
N GLY A 127 -11.62 -10.78 8.85
CA GLY A 127 -11.52 -9.35 9.22
C GLY A 127 -12.70 -8.82 10.04
N GLY A 128 -13.72 -9.64 10.29
CA GLY A 128 -14.89 -9.31 11.10
C GLY A 128 -14.74 -9.68 12.58
N GLU A 129 -15.75 -9.32 13.38
CA GLU A 129 -15.76 -9.58 14.83
C GLU A 129 -16.03 -11.05 15.20
N SER A 130 -16.63 -11.85 14.29
CA SER A 130 -17.08 -13.20 14.54
C SER A 130 -16.64 -14.18 13.45
N PRO A 131 -15.34 -14.50 13.35
CA PRO A 131 -14.86 -15.47 12.38
C PRO A 131 -15.45 -16.86 12.68
N ARG A 132 -15.86 -17.58 11.63
CA ARG A 132 -16.42 -18.94 11.73
C ARG A 132 -15.94 -19.80 10.57
N ARG A 133 -16.07 -21.12 10.69
CA ARG A 133 -15.99 -22.02 9.55
C ARG A 133 -17.42 -22.26 9.01
N PRO A 134 -17.71 -21.91 7.72
CA PRO A 134 -18.96 -22.28 7.08
C PRO A 134 -19.10 -23.80 6.92
N SER A 135 -20.33 -24.30 6.74
CA SER A 135 -20.54 -25.70 6.41
C SER A 135 -20.05 -26.03 4.98
N ASP A 136 -19.81 -27.31 4.73
CA ASP A 136 -19.33 -27.74 3.40
C ASP A 136 -20.39 -27.48 2.31
N GLU A 137 -21.71 -27.57 2.64
CA GLU A 137 -22.79 -27.20 1.73
C GLU A 137 -22.82 -25.70 1.45
N GLU A 138 -22.61 -24.85 2.49
CA GLU A 138 -22.51 -23.40 2.34
C GLU A 138 -21.32 -23.03 1.45
N ILE A 139 -20.15 -23.62 1.69
CA ILE A 139 -18.95 -23.41 0.87
C ILE A 139 -19.23 -23.82 -0.59
N ALA A 140 -19.81 -24.99 -0.83
CA ALA A 140 -20.12 -25.48 -2.17
C ALA A 140 -21.09 -24.53 -2.92
N HIS A 141 -22.08 -23.98 -2.22
CA HIS A 141 -22.99 -22.99 -2.79
C HIS A 141 -22.25 -21.68 -3.13
N LEU A 142 -21.47 -21.12 -2.19
CA LEU A 142 -20.76 -19.85 -2.39
C LEU A 142 -19.69 -19.94 -3.47
N LEU A 143 -19.07 -21.10 -3.66
CA LEU A 143 -18.13 -21.33 -4.76
C LEU A 143 -18.80 -21.17 -6.15
N THR A 144 -20.10 -21.37 -6.27
CA THR A 144 -20.82 -21.13 -7.54
C THR A 144 -20.87 -19.63 -7.91
N LEU A 145 -20.66 -18.75 -6.94
CA LEU A 145 -20.63 -17.29 -7.10
C LEU A 145 -19.22 -16.74 -7.36
N VAL A 146 -18.17 -17.59 -7.29
CA VAL A 146 -16.77 -17.21 -7.55
C VAL A 146 -16.43 -17.54 -9.00
N GLY A 147 -15.91 -16.55 -9.73
CA GLY A 147 -15.49 -16.72 -11.12
C GLY A 147 -15.13 -15.39 -11.75
N TYR A 148 -13.83 -15.11 -11.84
CA TYR A 148 -13.28 -13.88 -12.41
C TYR A 148 -13.66 -13.67 -13.89
N ASP A 149 -13.95 -14.73 -14.63
CA ASP A 149 -14.36 -14.71 -16.04
C ASP A 149 -15.78 -14.16 -16.25
N ARG A 150 -16.54 -13.98 -15.17
CA ARG A 150 -17.89 -13.40 -15.14
C ARG A 150 -17.89 -11.92 -14.74
N VAL A 151 -16.71 -11.31 -14.58
CA VAL A 151 -16.56 -9.87 -14.40
C VAL A 151 -16.34 -9.24 -15.77
N ILE A 152 -17.20 -8.30 -16.14
CA ILE A 152 -17.17 -7.62 -17.44
C ILE A 152 -16.72 -6.19 -17.19
N LEU A 153 -15.69 -5.76 -17.93
CA LEU A 153 -15.17 -4.40 -17.95
C LEU A 153 -15.51 -3.73 -19.27
N ASP A 154 -15.98 -2.49 -19.20
CA ASP A 154 -16.11 -1.59 -20.34
C ASP A 154 -15.11 -0.44 -20.17
N GLU A 155 -14.10 -0.39 -21.06
CA GLU A 155 -13.01 0.60 -20.99
C GLU A 155 -13.46 1.98 -21.47
N GLU A 156 -14.44 2.06 -22.38
CA GLU A 156 -14.95 3.34 -22.89
C GLU A 156 -15.77 4.07 -21.84
N GLU A 157 -16.65 3.35 -21.17
CA GLU A 157 -17.56 3.89 -20.16
C GLU A 157 -16.99 3.77 -18.73
N GLN A 158 -15.83 3.15 -18.55
CA GLN A 158 -15.22 2.84 -17.26
C GLN A 158 -16.19 2.18 -16.27
N THR A 159 -16.91 1.14 -16.74
CA THR A 159 -17.86 0.43 -15.91
C THR A 159 -17.43 -1.00 -15.58
N ILE A 160 -17.92 -1.48 -14.44
CA ILE A 160 -17.74 -2.86 -13.96
C ILE A 160 -19.11 -3.51 -13.83
N PHE A 161 -19.27 -4.71 -14.39
CA PHE A 161 -20.47 -5.52 -14.25
C PHE A 161 -20.13 -6.92 -13.75
N LEU A 162 -20.81 -7.35 -12.71
CA LEU A 162 -20.79 -8.73 -12.20
C LEU A 162 -22.00 -9.48 -12.78
N SER A 163 -21.75 -10.53 -13.54
CA SER A 163 -22.79 -11.17 -14.36
C SER A 163 -23.89 -11.83 -13.53
N ASP A 164 -23.60 -12.34 -12.34
CA ASP A 164 -24.55 -13.08 -11.54
C ASP A 164 -24.86 -12.37 -10.22
N THR A 165 -26.13 -12.40 -9.84
CA THR A 165 -26.58 -11.91 -8.54
C THR A 165 -25.89 -12.70 -7.41
N GLY A 166 -25.33 -11.99 -6.43
CA GLY A 166 -24.62 -12.59 -5.31
C GLY A 166 -23.11 -12.74 -5.50
N MET A 167 -22.57 -12.41 -6.69
CA MET A 167 -21.14 -12.21 -6.85
C MET A 167 -20.68 -11.02 -6.02
N VAL A 168 -19.48 -11.12 -5.44
CA VAL A 168 -18.85 -10.05 -4.63
C VAL A 168 -17.38 -9.93 -4.98
N LEU A 169 -16.97 -8.75 -5.44
CA LEU A 169 -15.56 -8.37 -5.58
C LEU A 169 -14.99 -8.02 -4.20
N ASP A 170 -13.80 -8.55 -3.92
CA ASP A 170 -12.96 -8.18 -2.80
C ASP A 170 -11.54 -7.85 -3.31
N LEU A 171 -11.14 -6.60 -3.17
CA LEU A 171 -9.82 -6.11 -3.59
C LEU A 171 -8.78 -6.14 -2.46
N GLY A 172 -9.07 -6.67 -1.30
CA GLY A 172 -8.20 -6.67 -0.13
C GLY A 172 -6.80 -7.29 -0.34
N ALA A 173 -6.68 -8.21 -1.30
CA ALA A 173 -5.41 -8.84 -1.65
C ALA A 173 -4.55 -8.00 -2.62
N ILE A 174 -5.09 -6.99 -3.31
CA ILE A 174 -4.38 -6.17 -4.30
C ILE A 174 -4.36 -4.68 -3.97
N ALA A 175 -5.42 -4.14 -3.34
CA ALA A 175 -5.57 -2.71 -3.10
C ALA A 175 -4.44 -2.11 -2.23
N LYS A 176 -3.89 -2.87 -1.25
CA LYS A 176 -2.74 -2.41 -0.46
C LYS A 176 -1.48 -2.23 -1.28
N GLY A 177 -1.24 -3.07 -2.28
CA GLY A 177 -0.14 -2.92 -3.22
C GLY A 177 -0.27 -1.63 -4.02
N TYR A 178 -1.43 -1.42 -4.61
CA TYR A 178 -1.74 -0.20 -5.36
C TYR A 178 -1.64 1.06 -4.50
N ALA A 179 -2.19 1.05 -3.28
CA ALA A 179 -2.08 2.17 -2.36
C ALA A 179 -0.64 2.49 -1.96
N ALA A 180 0.23 1.48 -1.86
CA ALA A 180 1.65 1.69 -1.59
C ALA A 180 2.36 2.34 -2.79
N ASP A 181 2.07 1.90 -4.02
CA ASP A 181 2.61 2.48 -5.25
C ASP A 181 2.20 3.95 -5.39
N GLU A 182 0.93 4.26 -5.17
CA GLU A 182 0.38 5.61 -5.23
C GLU A 182 0.95 6.52 -4.13
N ALA A 183 1.07 6.03 -2.90
CA ALA A 183 1.75 6.77 -1.84
C ALA A 183 3.20 7.08 -2.20
N ALA A 184 3.93 6.13 -2.78
CA ALA A 184 5.30 6.32 -3.23
C ALA A 184 5.40 7.35 -4.37
N ARG A 185 4.46 7.34 -5.32
CA ARG A 185 4.35 8.34 -6.38
C ARG A 185 4.16 9.74 -5.80
N VAL A 186 3.18 9.91 -4.91
CA VAL A 186 2.91 11.19 -4.25
C VAL A 186 4.10 11.68 -3.44
N LEU A 187 4.77 10.81 -2.68
CA LEU A 187 6.00 11.16 -1.96
C LEU A 187 7.10 11.67 -2.91
N THR A 188 7.27 11.00 -4.06
CA THR A 188 8.26 11.37 -5.08
C THR A 188 7.94 12.74 -5.68
N GLU A 189 6.68 13.04 -5.97
CA GLU A 189 6.22 14.35 -6.45
C GLU A 189 6.48 15.47 -5.41
N HIS A 190 6.48 15.14 -4.12
CA HIS A 190 6.88 16.06 -3.04
C HIS A 190 8.40 16.13 -2.82
N GLY A 191 9.18 15.54 -3.73
CA GLY A 191 10.64 15.61 -3.72
C GLY A 191 11.31 14.65 -2.72
N VAL A 192 10.59 13.66 -2.18
CA VAL A 192 11.13 12.59 -1.35
C VAL A 192 11.83 11.58 -2.23
N GLY A 193 13.12 11.33 -1.96
CA GLY A 193 13.94 10.37 -2.70
C GLY A 193 14.32 9.13 -1.90
N SER A 194 13.99 9.09 -0.60
CA SER A 194 14.35 7.97 0.30
C SER A 194 13.25 7.77 1.35
N ALA A 195 12.41 6.75 1.17
CA ALA A 195 11.31 6.45 2.09
C ALA A 195 10.98 4.95 2.13
N ILE A 196 10.25 4.55 3.17
CA ILE A 196 9.59 3.25 3.30
C ILE A 196 8.10 3.50 3.52
N VAL A 197 7.27 2.87 2.70
CA VAL A 197 5.83 2.76 2.86
C VAL A 197 5.52 1.33 3.33
N ASN A 198 4.90 1.20 4.49
CA ASN A 198 4.50 -0.10 5.06
C ASN A 198 3.00 -0.07 5.37
N LEU A 199 2.23 -0.83 4.64
CA LEU A 199 0.77 -0.94 4.76
C LEU A 199 0.41 -2.35 5.27
N GLY A 200 0.46 -2.50 6.60
CA GLY A 200 0.11 -3.78 7.24
C GLY A 200 1.04 -4.94 6.88
N GLY A 201 2.32 -4.68 6.67
CA GLY A 201 3.32 -5.69 6.27
C GLY A 201 3.58 -5.73 4.76
N ASN A 202 2.75 -5.09 3.92
CA ASN A 202 3.11 -4.80 2.54
C ASN A 202 4.10 -3.64 2.54
N VAL A 203 5.35 -3.89 2.16
CA VAL A 203 6.47 -2.94 2.26
C VAL A 203 6.96 -2.54 0.88
N LEU A 204 6.91 -1.24 0.61
CA LEU A 204 7.48 -0.64 -0.59
C LEU A 204 8.56 0.37 -0.20
N THR A 205 9.65 0.42 -0.96
CA THR A 205 10.75 1.37 -0.75
C THR A 205 10.80 2.39 -1.87
N VAL A 206 10.96 3.66 -1.51
CA VAL A 206 11.17 4.76 -2.46
C VAL A 206 12.67 4.99 -2.59
N GLY A 207 13.19 4.87 -3.80
CA GLY A 207 14.60 5.13 -4.14
C GLY A 207 15.60 4.30 -3.34
N LEU A 208 16.78 4.89 -3.11
CA LEU A 208 17.87 4.29 -2.33
C LEU A 208 17.88 4.86 -0.90
N LYS A 209 18.65 4.23 -0.01
CA LYS A 209 18.97 4.85 1.28
C LYS A 209 19.73 6.16 1.09
N VAL A 210 19.72 7.02 2.10
CA VAL A 210 20.39 8.33 2.07
C VAL A 210 21.91 8.25 1.79
N ASP A 211 22.53 7.12 2.14
CA ASP A 211 23.94 6.84 1.84
C ASP A 211 24.19 6.26 0.44
N GLY A 212 23.13 6.13 -0.38
CA GLY A 212 23.18 5.57 -1.73
C GLY A 212 23.17 4.04 -1.80
N SER A 213 23.11 3.34 -0.66
CA SER A 213 23.03 1.89 -0.62
C SER A 213 21.60 1.37 -0.89
N LEU A 214 21.49 0.10 -1.27
CA LEU A 214 20.21 -0.58 -1.44
C LEU A 214 19.53 -0.84 -0.10
N TRP A 215 18.19 -0.83 -0.11
CA TRP A 215 17.39 -1.28 1.01
C TRP A 215 17.58 -2.78 1.26
N ARG A 216 17.50 -3.15 2.53
CA ARG A 216 17.45 -4.56 2.95
C ARG A 216 16.21 -4.72 3.80
N ILE A 217 15.25 -5.47 3.28
CA ILE A 217 14.00 -5.77 3.97
C ILE A 217 14.06 -7.22 4.46
N GLY A 218 13.91 -7.40 5.76
CA GLY A 218 13.83 -8.73 6.37
C GLY A 218 12.42 -9.30 6.19
N ILE A 219 12.34 -10.57 5.80
CA ILE A 219 11.10 -11.35 5.82
C ILE A 219 11.20 -12.26 7.03
N GLN A 220 10.16 -12.23 7.88
CA GLN A 220 10.12 -13.09 9.06
C GLN A 220 9.92 -14.55 8.61
N ASP A 221 10.74 -15.44 9.15
CA ASP A 221 10.56 -16.88 9.00
C ASP A 221 9.31 -17.30 9.81
N PRO A 222 8.29 -17.88 9.16
CA PRO A 222 7.05 -18.28 9.87
C PRO A 222 7.26 -19.40 10.88
N GLU A 223 8.36 -20.17 10.76
CA GLU A 223 8.69 -21.29 11.66
C GLU A 223 9.56 -20.86 12.84
N GLN A 224 10.04 -19.63 12.87
CA GLN A 224 10.84 -19.10 13.99
C GLN A 224 9.96 -18.25 14.91
N GLU A 225 9.84 -18.66 16.17
CA GLU A 225 9.23 -17.85 17.22
C GLU A 225 10.03 -16.53 17.43
N ARG A 226 9.32 -15.45 17.76
CA ARG A 226 9.91 -14.13 18.03
C ARG A 226 10.60 -14.06 19.36
#